data_4a8a7ef0dca446bee74c34d5d7e945cb
#
_entry.id   4a8a7ef0dca446bee74c34d5d7e945cb
#
_cell.length_a   1.000
_cell.length_b   1.000
_cell.length_c   1.000
_cell.angle_alpha   90.00
_cell.angle_beta   90.00
_cell.angle_gamma   90.00
#
_symmetry.space_group_name_H-M   'P 1'
#
loop_
_entity.id
_entity.type
_entity.pdbx_description
1 polymer ?
#
loop_
_entity_poly.entity_id
_entity_poly.type
_entity_poly.pdbx_seq_one_letter_code
_entity_poly.pdbx_strand_id
1 'polypeptide(L)'
;MTHFTARCWGNKSDPTEHNWQKHHGVTIMEAIKTGAAWYRVTGNKSDANNSAAAVAWVDRWSRGSDGTFTSPDCISEIPHLPSSGPETCSVVEEMYSLRHAYETTGDITLFDRLEFVAFNSMPATTDRYWTGNSHYHSVNQVRASGTLGYNPFNGCCTGNVHQGWPK
;
A
#
# COMPACT_ATOMS: atom_id res chain seq x y z
N MET A 1 -15.02 -6.54 12.38
CA MET A 1 -14.11 -5.40 12.24
C MET A 1 -13.13 -5.19 13.40
N THR A 2 -13.27 -5.87 14.50
CA THR A 2 -12.51 -5.60 15.75
C THR A 2 -11.19 -6.40 15.89
N HIS A 3 -10.97 -7.43 15.11
CA HIS A 3 -9.76 -8.27 15.26
C HIS A 3 -8.54 -7.78 14.45
N PHE A 4 -8.76 -7.08 13.34
CA PHE A 4 -7.67 -6.57 12.50
C PHE A 4 -6.97 -5.36 13.11
N THR A 5 -7.71 -4.52 13.78
CA THR A 5 -7.18 -3.28 14.38
C THR A 5 -6.29 -3.52 15.59
N ALA A 6 -6.47 -4.63 16.31
CA ALA A 6 -5.74 -4.89 17.54
C ALA A 6 -4.26 -5.30 17.33
N ARG A 7 -3.92 -5.86 16.17
CA ARG A 7 -2.53 -6.30 15.87
C ARG A 7 -1.62 -5.16 15.38
N CYS A 8 -2.20 -4.18 14.69
CA CYS A 8 -1.45 -3.10 14.06
C CYS A 8 -1.46 -1.80 14.88
N TRP A 9 -2.27 -1.73 15.89
CA TRP A 9 -2.35 -0.55 16.74
C TRP A 9 -1.45 -0.77 17.96
N GLY A 10 -0.42 0.06 18.06
CA GLY A 10 0.39 0.13 19.28
C GLY A 10 -0.46 0.36 20.51
N ASN A 11 0.14 0.25 21.66
CA ASN A 11 -0.54 0.44 22.94
C ASN A 11 -1.23 1.80 22.96
N LYS A 12 -2.56 1.81 22.93
CA LYS A 12 -3.38 3.04 22.97
C LYS A 12 -3.14 3.92 24.19
N SER A 13 -2.37 3.43 25.15
CA SER A 13 -2.08 4.14 26.39
C SER A 13 -0.87 5.07 26.32
N ASP A 14 -0.11 5.06 25.20
CA ASP A 14 1.01 5.99 25.04
C ASP A 14 0.69 7.04 23.96
N PRO A 15 0.26 8.25 24.34
CA PRO A 15 -0.03 9.32 23.39
C PRO A 15 1.21 9.90 22.72
N THR A 16 2.43 9.52 23.15
CA THR A 16 3.69 9.98 22.58
C THR A 16 4.19 9.04 21.47
N GLU A 17 3.66 7.83 21.39
CA GLU A 17 3.94 6.92 20.30
C GLU A 17 3.22 7.38 19.02
N HIS A 18 3.77 8.35 18.32
CA HIS A 18 3.43 8.62 16.91
C HIS A 18 3.89 7.46 16.01
N ASN A 19 3.59 6.25 16.42
CA ASN A 19 4.09 5.02 15.82
C ASN A 19 3.08 4.50 14.81
N TRP A 20 2.73 5.34 13.83
CA TRP A 20 1.95 4.88 12.68
C TRP A 20 2.69 3.80 11.85
N GLN A 21 3.97 3.60 12.07
CA GLN A 21 4.72 2.42 11.61
C GLN A 21 4.11 1.09 12.08
N LYS A 22 3.29 1.11 13.14
CA LYS A 22 2.53 -0.05 13.62
C LYS A 22 1.11 -0.14 13.02
N HIS A 23 0.77 0.76 12.10
CA HIS A 23 -0.53 0.73 11.47
C HIS A 23 -0.58 -0.27 10.32
N HIS A 24 -1.77 -0.74 10.04
CA HIS A 24 -2.06 -1.60 8.91
C HIS A 24 -1.61 -0.97 7.59
N GLY A 25 -0.79 -1.69 6.81
CA GLY A 25 -0.16 -1.16 5.60
C GLY A 25 -1.17 -0.65 4.58
N VAL A 26 -2.29 -1.35 4.40
CA VAL A 26 -3.37 -0.94 3.51
C VAL A 26 -3.92 0.42 3.89
N THR A 27 -4.17 0.66 5.18
CA THR A 27 -4.69 1.94 5.67
C THR A 27 -3.71 3.10 5.42
N ILE A 28 -2.42 2.83 5.50
CA ILE A 28 -1.41 3.84 5.16
C ILE A 28 -1.43 4.16 3.68
N MET A 29 -1.55 3.14 2.84
CA MET A 29 -1.67 3.35 1.39
C MET A 29 -2.94 4.11 1.03
N GLU A 30 -4.06 3.82 1.67
CA GLU A 30 -5.29 4.61 1.55
C GLU A 30 -5.09 6.08 1.95
N ALA A 31 -4.29 6.33 2.98
CA ALA A 31 -4.06 7.68 3.50
C ALA A 31 -3.24 8.58 2.56
N ILE A 32 -2.46 8.04 1.64
CA ILE A 32 -1.67 8.81 0.67
C ILE A 32 -2.54 9.83 -0.09
N LYS A 33 -3.75 9.46 -0.50
CA LYS A 33 -4.68 10.34 -1.22
C LYS A 33 -5.29 11.45 -0.38
N THR A 34 -5.19 11.37 0.95
CA THR A 34 -5.90 12.28 1.86
C THR A 34 -5.54 13.75 1.61
N GLY A 35 -4.26 14.06 1.41
CA GLY A 35 -3.82 15.42 1.11
C GLY A 35 -4.46 15.97 -0.17
N ALA A 36 -4.44 15.19 -1.24
CA ALA A 36 -5.06 15.56 -2.50
C ALA A 36 -6.59 15.72 -2.38
N ALA A 37 -7.24 14.80 -1.67
CA ALA A 37 -8.69 14.88 -1.44
C ALA A 37 -9.05 16.14 -0.62
N TRP A 38 -8.25 16.47 0.38
CA TRP A 38 -8.47 17.66 1.20
C TRP A 38 -8.22 18.95 0.41
N TYR A 39 -7.21 18.96 -0.46
CA TYR A 39 -6.96 20.08 -1.35
C TYR A 39 -8.18 20.42 -2.24
N ARG A 40 -8.91 19.43 -2.72
CA ARG A 40 -10.15 19.65 -3.49
C ARG A 40 -11.22 20.41 -2.70
N VAL A 41 -11.19 20.30 -1.38
CA VAL A 41 -12.13 21.00 -0.49
C VAL A 41 -11.62 22.37 -0.09
N THR A 42 -10.36 22.47 0.28
CA THR A 42 -9.78 23.69 0.87
C THR A 42 -9.19 24.65 -0.16
N GLY A 43 -8.74 24.15 -1.30
CA GLY A 43 -7.95 24.91 -2.27
C GLY A 43 -6.54 25.26 -1.78
N ASN A 44 -6.14 24.78 -0.62
CA ASN A 44 -4.85 25.10 -0.03
C ASN A 44 -3.74 24.22 -0.61
N LYS A 45 -2.79 24.82 -1.31
CA LYS A 45 -1.68 24.13 -1.95
C LYS A 45 -0.81 23.30 -1.00
N SER A 46 -0.73 23.66 0.27
CA SER A 46 -0.01 22.86 1.26
C SER A 46 -0.64 21.48 1.45
N ASP A 47 -1.97 21.37 1.33
CA ASP A 47 -2.67 20.11 1.43
C ASP A 47 -2.34 19.20 0.23
N ALA A 48 -2.24 19.76 -0.97
CA ALA A 48 -1.83 19.02 -2.17
C ALA A 48 -0.46 18.35 -2.00
N ASN A 49 0.51 19.05 -1.41
CA ASN A 49 1.86 18.56 -1.19
C ASN A 49 1.92 17.40 -0.17
N ASN A 50 0.92 17.25 0.67
CA ASN A 50 0.91 16.19 1.70
C ASN A 50 0.89 14.78 1.10
N SER A 51 0.31 14.59 -0.07
CA SER A 51 0.32 13.27 -0.73
C SER A 51 1.73 12.87 -1.17
N ALA A 52 2.48 13.77 -1.82
CA ALA A 52 3.86 13.51 -2.20
C ALA A 52 4.77 13.34 -0.97
N ALA A 53 4.55 14.13 0.08
CA ALA A 53 5.28 13.99 1.35
C ALA A 53 5.00 12.63 2.02
N ALA A 54 3.77 12.14 1.95
CA ALA A 54 3.42 10.82 2.47
C ALA A 54 4.13 9.69 1.71
N VAL A 55 4.19 9.76 0.37
CA VAL A 55 4.95 8.81 -0.45
C VAL A 55 6.44 8.85 -0.09
N ALA A 56 7.04 10.02 -0.02
CA ALA A 56 8.46 10.17 0.33
C ALA A 56 8.77 9.62 1.73
N TRP A 57 7.83 9.78 2.66
CA TRP A 57 7.99 9.23 3.99
C TRP A 57 7.91 7.70 3.99
N VAL A 58 6.93 7.12 3.30
CA VAL A 58 6.80 5.67 3.11
C VAL A 58 8.06 5.09 2.49
N ASP A 59 8.58 5.73 1.44
CA ASP A 59 9.78 5.29 0.75
C ASP A 59 11.01 5.25 1.66
N ARG A 60 11.13 6.18 2.55
CA ARG A 60 12.25 6.23 3.49
C ARG A 60 12.34 5.00 4.39
N TRP A 61 11.20 4.41 4.71
CA TRP A 61 11.12 3.36 5.74
C TRP A 61 10.77 1.99 5.20
N SER A 62 10.09 1.92 4.08
CA SER A 62 9.35 0.71 3.71
C SER A 62 9.34 0.36 2.23
N ARG A 63 10.04 1.10 1.38
CA ARG A 63 10.04 0.84 -0.05
C ARG A 63 10.69 -0.49 -0.38
N GLY A 64 9.95 -1.37 -1.06
CA GLY A 64 10.47 -2.59 -1.65
C GLY A 64 11.17 -2.34 -2.99
N SER A 65 11.95 -3.32 -3.44
CA SER A 65 12.65 -3.27 -4.73
C SER A 65 11.73 -3.36 -5.94
N ASP A 66 10.51 -3.81 -5.74
CA ASP A 66 9.41 -3.84 -6.72
C ASP A 66 8.65 -2.51 -6.80
N GLY A 67 9.11 -1.53 -6.06
CA GLY A 67 8.57 -0.17 -6.06
C GLY A 67 7.39 0.06 -5.13
N THR A 68 6.80 -1.00 -4.61
CA THR A 68 5.72 -0.89 -3.66
C THR A 68 6.25 -0.88 -2.23
N PHE A 69 5.36 -0.69 -1.35
CA PHE A 69 5.59 -0.61 0.07
C PHE A 69 5.61 -2.00 0.71
N THR A 70 6.67 -2.33 1.43
CA THR A 70 6.80 -3.63 2.09
C THR A 70 6.08 -3.65 3.42
N SER A 71 4.97 -4.36 3.48
CA SER A 71 4.26 -4.65 4.71
C SER A 71 3.40 -5.88 4.52
N PRO A 72 3.58 -6.94 5.29
CA PRO A 72 2.63 -8.04 5.25
C PRO A 72 1.24 -7.60 5.72
N ASP A 73 1.06 -7.18 6.93
CA ASP A 73 -0.19 -6.60 7.45
C ASP A 73 0.08 -5.25 8.08
N CYS A 74 1.15 -5.17 8.85
CA CYS A 74 1.49 -4.00 9.65
C CYS A 74 2.90 -3.57 9.38
N ILE A 75 3.10 -2.29 9.29
CA ILE A 75 4.44 -1.71 9.31
C ILE A 75 4.91 -1.71 10.74
N SER A 76 5.68 -2.68 11.12
CA SER A 76 6.09 -2.82 12.51
C SER A 76 7.57 -2.91 12.73
N GLU A 77 8.36 -3.15 11.70
CA GLU A 77 9.78 -3.48 11.91
C GLU A 77 10.69 -2.79 10.90
N ILE A 78 11.72 -2.21 11.43
CA ILE A 78 12.89 -1.71 10.70
C ILE A 78 14.10 -2.50 11.22
N PRO A 79 14.90 -3.11 10.33
CA PRO A 79 14.80 -3.12 8.87
C PRO A 79 13.73 -4.10 8.37
N HIS A 80 13.14 -3.76 7.22
CA HIS A 80 12.20 -4.68 6.55
C HIS A 80 12.93 -5.91 6.05
N LEU A 81 12.41 -7.06 6.42
CA LEU A 81 12.93 -8.31 5.90
C LEU A 81 12.52 -8.45 4.43
N PRO A 82 13.39 -8.97 3.56
CA PRO A 82 13.03 -9.25 2.17
C PRO A 82 11.81 -10.19 2.03
N SER A 83 11.52 -10.93 3.08
CA SER A 83 10.34 -11.82 3.17
C SER A 83 9.06 -11.09 3.60
N SER A 84 9.15 -9.83 4.01
CA SER A 84 8.00 -8.99 4.37
C SER A 84 7.43 -8.35 3.12
N GLY A 85 6.93 -9.14 2.21
CA GLY A 85 6.33 -8.64 0.99
C GLY A 85 5.01 -7.91 1.26
N PRO A 86 4.56 -7.07 0.31
CA PRO A 86 3.31 -6.36 0.47
C PRO A 86 2.11 -7.29 0.44
N GLU A 87 1.09 -6.90 1.18
CA GLU A 87 -0.25 -7.42 0.99
C GLU A 87 -0.82 -6.91 -0.34
N THR A 88 -1.55 -7.74 -1.07
CA THR A 88 -2.19 -7.34 -2.34
C THR A 88 -3.07 -6.12 -2.20
N CYS A 89 -3.82 -6.00 -1.09
CA CYS A 89 -4.61 -4.80 -0.84
C CYS A 89 -3.74 -3.54 -0.74
N SER A 90 -2.56 -3.62 -0.13
CA SER A 90 -1.64 -2.48 -0.05
C SER A 90 -1.17 -2.02 -1.42
N VAL A 91 -0.86 -2.95 -2.32
CA VAL A 91 -0.50 -2.62 -3.71
C VAL A 91 -1.63 -1.89 -4.42
N VAL A 92 -2.83 -2.40 -4.30
CA VAL A 92 -4.03 -1.84 -4.93
C VAL A 92 -4.36 -0.45 -4.40
N GLU A 93 -4.34 -0.28 -3.09
CA GLU A 93 -4.64 1.01 -2.46
C GLU A 93 -3.54 2.05 -2.70
N GLU A 94 -2.29 1.62 -2.82
CA GLU A 94 -1.21 2.50 -3.27
C GLU A 94 -1.50 3.03 -4.68
N MET A 95 -1.80 2.15 -5.63
CA MET A 95 -2.12 2.53 -7.00
C MET A 95 -3.33 3.49 -7.07
N TYR A 96 -4.38 3.17 -6.35
CA TYR A 96 -5.57 4.01 -6.28
C TYR A 96 -5.28 5.40 -5.71
N SER A 97 -4.51 5.45 -4.64
CA SER A 97 -4.12 6.72 -3.98
C SER A 97 -3.18 7.56 -4.84
N LEU A 98 -2.19 6.96 -5.48
CA LEU A 98 -1.26 7.63 -6.38
C LEU A 98 -1.98 8.24 -7.57
N ARG A 99 -2.89 7.50 -8.19
CA ARG A 99 -3.73 8.00 -9.27
C ARG A 99 -4.56 9.23 -8.83
N HIS A 100 -5.26 9.10 -7.71
CA HIS A 100 -6.08 10.21 -7.18
C HIS A 100 -5.25 11.46 -6.87
N ALA A 101 -4.08 11.25 -6.28
CA ALA A 101 -3.17 12.35 -5.98
C ALA A 101 -2.64 13.00 -7.27
N TYR A 102 -2.21 12.22 -8.26
CA TYR A 102 -1.78 12.72 -9.55
C TYR A 102 -2.88 13.50 -10.29
N GLU A 103 -4.09 12.95 -10.41
CA GLU A 103 -5.23 13.60 -11.07
C GLU A 103 -5.60 14.94 -10.42
N THR A 104 -5.28 15.09 -9.14
CA THR A 104 -5.59 16.30 -8.38
C THR A 104 -4.46 17.33 -8.43
N THR A 105 -3.21 16.88 -8.39
CA THR A 105 -2.05 17.76 -8.21
C THR A 105 -1.26 17.99 -9.50
N GLY A 106 -1.36 17.06 -10.46
CA GLY A 106 -0.52 17.04 -11.66
C GLY A 106 0.95 16.67 -11.39
N ASP A 107 1.27 16.18 -10.19
CA ASP A 107 2.63 15.80 -9.83
C ASP A 107 3.05 14.51 -10.55
N ILE A 108 3.89 14.66 -11.56
CA ILE A 108 4.34 13.56 -12.41
C ILE A 108 5.12 12.48 -11.64
N THR A 109 5.73 12.82 -10.52
CA THR A 109 6.47 11.85 -9.70
C THR A 109 5.55 10.80 -9.08
N LEU A 110 4.31 11.17 -8.79
CA LEU A 110 3.28 10.24 -8.33
C LEU A 110 2.83 9.29 -9.45
N PHE A 111 2.81 9.79 -10.69
CA PHE A 111 2.47 8.97 -11.84
C PHE A 111 3.60 7.98 -12.20
N ASP A 112 4.85 8.42 -12.19
CA ASP A 112 6.01 7.54 -12.38
C ASP A 112 6.01 6.41 -11.33
N ARG A 113 5.68 6.74 -10.09
CA ARG A 113 5.52 5.74 -9.04
C ARG A 113 4.38 4.78 -9.32
N LEU A 114 3.23 5.30 -9.75
CA LEU A 114 2.06 4.49 -10.12
C LEU A 114 2.42 3.50 -11.23
N GLU A 115 3.07 3.96 -12.29
CA GLU A 115 3.52 3.12 -13.40
C GLU A 115 4.44 2.01 -12.91
N PHE A 116 5.40 2.36 -12.05
CA PHE A 116 6.35 1.40 -11.51
C PHE A 116 5.65 0.30 -10.68
N VAL A 117 4.71 0.65 -9.84
CA VAL A 117 3.92 -0.31 -9.05
C VAL A 117 3.02 -1.14 -9.95
N ALA A 118 2.36 -0.53 -10.93
CA ALA A 118 1.43 -1.18 -11.85
C ALA A 118 2.10 -2.26 -12.71
N PHE A 119 3.34 -2.05 -13.11
CA PHE A 119 4.05 -3.00 -13.98
C PHE A 119 5.02 -3.94 -13.26
N ASN A 120 5.21 -3.77 -11.96
CA ASN A 120 6.07 -4.65 -11.16
C ASN A 120 5.28 -5.38 -10.06
N SER A 121 4.75 -4.66 -9.08
CA SER A 121 4.08 -5.28 -7.94
C SER A 121 2.71 -5.84 -8.29
N MET A 122 1.91 -5.10 -9.04
CA MET A 122 0.54 -5.51 -9.34
C MET A 122 0.46 -6.85 -10.10
N PRO A 123 1.25 -7.10 -11.16
CA PRO A 123 1.25 -8.40 -11.84
C PRO A 123 1.68 -9.56 -10.93
N ALA A 124 2.54 -9.29 -9.93
CA ALA A 124 2.97 -10.30 -8.97
C ALA A 124 1.88 -10.72 -7.98
N THR A 125 0.82 -9.93 -7.85
CA THR A 125 -0.31 -10.26 -6.97
C THR A 125 -1.25 -11.30 -7.54
N THR A 126 -1.22 -11.54 -8.84
CA THR A 126 -2.15 -12.44 -9.55
C THR A 126 -1.41 -13.61 -10.20
N ASP A 127 -2.12 -14.68 -10.47
CA ASP A 127 -1.60 -15.74 -11.32
C ASP A 127 -1.54 -15.27 -12.79
N ARG A 128 -0.81 -16.01 -13.63
CA ARG A 128 -0.63 -15.66 -15.05
C ARG A 128 -1.92 -15.62 -15.87
N TYR A 129 -3.01 -16.12 -15.35
CA TYR A 129 -4.32 -16.16 -16.02
C TYR A 129 -5.32 -15.18 -15.40
N TRP A 130 -4.92 -14.47 -14.34
CA TRP A 130 -5.80 -13.56 -13.58
C TRP A 130 -7.01 -14.26 -12.96
N THR A 131 -6.88 -15.54 -12.63
CA THR A 131 -7.95 -16.36 -12.05
C THR A 131 -7.90 -16.43 -10.53
N GLY A 132 -6.79 -16.00 -9.95
CA GLY A 132 -6.59 -15.94 -8.52
C GLY A 132 -5.55 -14.91 -8.14
N ASN A 133 -5.58 -14.47 -6.90
CA ASN A 133 -4.63 -13.54 -6.33
C ASN A 133 -3.96 -14.12 -5.08
N SER A 134 -2.76 -13.67 -4.80
CA SER A 134 -2.07 -13.95 -3.54
C SER A 134 -2.58 -13.01 -2.44
N HIS A 135 -2.47 -13.42 -1.17
CA HIS A 135 -2.64 -12.45 -0.09
C HIS A 135 -1.37 -11.61 0.06
N TYR A 136 -0.21 -12.27 0.07
CA TYR A 136 1.10 -11.63 0.07
C TYR A 136 1.97 -12.13 -1.08
N HIS A 137 2.88 -11.30 -1.54
CA HIS A 137 3.97 -11.72 -2.40
C HIS A 137 5.30 -11.16 -1.88
N SER A 138 6.41 -11.73 -2.35
CA SER A 138 7.74 -11.27 -2.00
C SER A 138 8.65 -11.30 -3.21
N VAL A 139 9.52 -10.32 -3.31
CA VAL A 139 10.47 -10.20 -4.41
C VAL A 139 11.40 -11.41 -4.43
N ASN A 140 11.62 -11.96 -5.61
CA ASN A 140 12.48 -13.14 -5.83
C ASN A 140 12.08 -14.40 -5.04
N GLN A 141 10.83 -14.52 -4.65
CA GLN A 141 10.32 -15.70 -3.97
C GLN A 141 9.20 -16.34 -4.76
N VAL A 142 9.32 -17.64 -4.99
CA VAL A 142 8.28 -18.43 -5.68
C VAL A 142 7.03 -18.55 -4.80
N ARG A 143 7.21 -18.45 -3.50
CA ARG A 143 6.13 -18.48 -2.51
C ARG A 143 6.43 -17.46 -1.43
N ALA A 144 5.56 -16.51 -1.26
CA ALA A 144 5.58 -15.67 -0.09
C ALA A 144 5.23 -16.47 1.15
N SER A 145 5.79 -16.15 2.31
CA SER A 145 5.57 -16.94 3.53
C SER A 145 4.12 -16.88 4.00
N GLY A 146 3.58 -18.00 4.36
CA GLY A 146 2.40 -18.12 5.24
C GLY A 146 1.07 -18.31 4.54
N THR A 147 0.66 -17.53 3.57
CA THR A 147 -0.67 -17.68 2.95
C THR A 147 -0.57 -17.61 1.44
N LEU A 148 -0.42 -18.77 0.89
CA LEU A 148 0.32 -18.77 -0.19
C LEU A 148 -0.17 -19.61 -1.27
N GLY A 149 -0.25 -19.03 -2.31
CA GLY A 149 -0.72 -19.47 -3.56
C GLY A 149 -1.87 -18.58 -4.01
N TYR A 150 -2.02 -18.53 -5.28
CA TYR A 150 -3.10 -17.82 -5.90
C TYR A 150 -4.41 -18.53 -5.62
N ASN A 151 -5.33 -17.79 -5.05
CA ASN A 151 -6.65 -18.28 -4.65
C ASN A 151 -7.69 -17.25 -5.09
N PRO A 152 -8.81 -17.68 -5.71
CA PRO A 152 -9.89 -16.75 -6.06
C PRO A 152 -10.67 -16.22 -4.84
N PHE A 153 -10.37 -16.69 -3.63
CA PHE A 153 -11.10 -16.36 -2.40
C PHE A 153 -10.20 -15.83 -1.28
N ASN A 154 -9.21 -15.02 -1.61
CA ASN A 154 -8.32 -14.41 -0.61
C ASN A 154 -8.96 -13.20 0.10
N GLY A 155 -10.16 -13.36 0.61
CA GLY A 155 -10.82 -12.36 1.46
C GLY A 155 -10.85 -10.96 0.87
N CYS A 156 -10.35 -9.98 1.60
CA CYS A 156 -10.31 -8.57 1.17
C CYS A 156 -9.53 -8.37 -0.13
N CYS A 157 -8.43 -9.10 -0.33
CA CYS A 157 -7.61 -8.97 -1.53
C CYS A 157 -8.37 -9.31 -2.80
N THR A 158 -9.19 -10.38 -2.79
CA THR A 158 -10.05 -10.74 -3.93
C THR A 158 -11.07 -9.63 -4.23
N GLY A 159 -11.66 -9.04 -3.20
CA GLY A 159 -12.59 -7.93 -3.36
C GLY A 159 -11.91 -6.65 -3.85
N ASN A 160 -10.64 -6.47 -3.53
CA ASN A 160 -9.92 -5.22 -3.78
C ASN A 160 -9.16 -5.20 -5.11
N VAL A 161 -8.68 -6.35 -5.58
CA VAL A 161 -7.79 -6.45 -6.75
C VAL A 161 -8.31 -5.74 -8.00
N HIS A 162 -9.61 -5.73 -8.23
CA HIS A 162 -10.24 -5.06 -9.36
C HIS A 162 -10.11 -3.53 -9.34
N GLN A 163 -9.79 -2.93 -8.21
CA GLN A 163 -9.56 -1.49 -8.10
C GLN A 163 -8.17 -1.08 -8.60
N GLY A 164 -7.22 -2.02 -8.58
CA GLY A 164 -5.86 -1.77 -9.04
C GLY A 164 -5.72 -1.80 -10.56
N TRP A 165 -6.49 -2.62 -11.24
CA TRP A 165 -6.35 -2.87 -12.67
C TRP A 165 -7.69 -3.22 -13.32
N PRO A 166 -8.06 -2.67 -14.50
CA PRO A 166 -7.35 -1.76 -15.41
C PRO A 166 -7.95 -0.33 -15.37
N LYS A 167 -7.73 0.44 -14.38
CA LYS A 167 -8.27 1.82 -14.34
C LYS A 167 -7.28 2.86 -14.77
#